data_ac797df43c2bf4cd766048d1ab78beb2
#
_entry.id   ac797df43c2bf4cd766048d1ab78beb2
#
_cell.length_a   1.000
_cell.length_b   1.000
_cell.length_c   1.000
_cell.angle_alpha   90.00
_cell.angle_beta   90.00
_cell.angle_gamma   90.00
#
_symmetry.space_group_name_H-M   'P 1'
#
loop_
_entity.id
_entity.type
_entity.pdbx_description
1 polymer ?
#
loop_
_entity_poly.entity_id
_entity_poly.type
_entity_poly.pdbx_seq_one_letter_code
_entity_poly.pdbx_strand_id
1 'polypeptide(L)'
;MNEIFAQTGKVIQKTLIDGNAYKSVLDGLWVTVYISAASIILGTLLGVIVCIGRLSRIKWISRFFALYIAVLRGSPVLLLIMLFYYVVFAKSPLSAPSIAVLAFALNVSAHTAECFRAAYCATDKMQNEAARTLGFSKFEAFRLVTLPQTLHIAKPTYLSALVNTIQWTSVVGYVTITDLTRIINNIGARTMQPFFMIVLGIILYLGLSYLCYGIFALCDLLSSYRKARRCAG
;
A
#
# COMPACT_ATOMS: atom_id res chain seq x y z
N MET A 1 4.73 -35.52 17.54
CA MET A 1 4.91 -34.05 17.66
C MET A 1 6.38 -33.68 17.79
N ASN A 2 7.16 -34.29 18.67
CA ASN A 2 8.60 -33.97 18.86
C ASN A 2 9.47 -34.24 17.61
N GLU A 3 9.18 -35.26 16.81
CA GLU A 3 9.93 -35.56 15.57
C GLU A 3 9.70 -34.50 14.49
N ILE A 4 8.46 -33.98 14.37
CA ILE A 4 8.15 -32.91 13.42
C ILE A 4 8.92 -31.63 13.78
N PHE A 5 8.95 -31.26 15.07
CA PHE A 5 9.71 -30.10 15.53
C PHE A 5 11.23 -30.28 15.31
N ALA A 6 11.77 -31.47 15.55
CA ALA A 6 13.18 -31.78 15.33
C ALA A 6 13.55 -31.73 13.82
N GLN A 7 12.69 -32.25 12.94
CA GLN A 7 12.88 -32.16 11.50
C GLN A 7 12.77 -30.73 11.01
N THR A 8 11.77 -29.96 11.48
CA THR A 8 11.62 -28.54 11.13
C THR A 8 12.83 -27.73 11.59
N GLY A 9 13.37 -27.97 12.80
CA GLY A 9 14.58 -27.32 13.28
C GLY A 9 15.80 -27.58 12.40
N LYS A 10 16.01 -28.83 11.98
CA LYS A 10 17.10 -29.20 11.04
C LYS A 10 16.93 -28.51 9.66
N VAL A 11 15.72 -28.41 9.15
CA VAL A 11 15.43 -27.71 7.89
C VAL A 11 15.73 -26.23 8.02
N ILE A 12 15.31 -25.59 9.10
CA ILE A 12 15.60 -24.18 9.38
C ILE A 12 17.11 -23.96 9.43
N GLN A 13 17.82 -24.76 10.21
CA GLN A 13 19.27 -24.65 10.36
C GLN A 13 19.98 -24.79 9.01
N LYS A 14 19.72 -25.86 8.29
CA LYS A 14 20.33 -26.14 6.98
C LYS A 14 19.96 -25.10 5.91
N THR A 15 18.71 -24.60 5.92
CA THR A 15 18.20 -23.75 4.84
C THR A 15 18.52 -22.27 5.09
N LEU A 16 18.40 -21.80 6.34
CA LEU A 16 18.52 -20.38 6.66
C LEU A 16 19.88 -20.04 7.32
N ILE A 17 20.41 -20.90 8.20
CA ILE A 17 21.58 -20.56 9.02
C ILE A 17 22.89 -20.96 8.35
N ASP A 18 23.04 -22.23 7.93
CA ASP A 18 24.31 -22.77 7.42
C ASP A 18 24.84 -22.07 6.16
N GLY A 19 23.96 -21.44 5.36
CA GLY A 19 24.32 -20.67 4.15
C GLY A 19 24.19 -19.15 4.32
N ASN A 20 24.03 -18.61 5.52
CA ASN A 20 23.71 -17.20 5.76
C ASN A 20 22.50 -16.69 4.96
N ALA A 21 21.59 -17.58 4.57
CA ALA A 21 20.45 -17.23 3.72
C ALA A 21 19.47 -16.27 4.41
N TYR A 22 19.46 -16.21 5.76
CA TYR A 22 18.70 -15.23 6.52
C TYR A 22 19.09 -13.77 6.17
N LYS A 23 20.37 -13.51 5.85
CA LYS A 23 20.79 -12.16 5.39
C LYS A 23 20.12 -11.80 4.08
N SER A 24 20.14 -12.72 3.11
CA SER A 24 19.45 -12.50 1.84
C SER A 24 17.94 -12.29 2.05
N VAL A 25 17.31 -13.03 2.96
CA VAL A 25 15.88 -12.82 3.29
C VAL A 25 15.65 -11.43 3.88
N LEU A 26 16.54 -10.93 4.76
CA LEU A 26 16.46 -9.57 5.30
C LEU A 26 16.66 -8.51 4.21
N ASP A 27 17.60 -8.72 3.29
CA ASP A 27 17.82 -7.82 2.15
C ASP A 27 16.58 -7.75 1.26
N GLY A 28 15.96 -8.90 0.92
CA GLY A 28 14.72 -8.91 0.16
C GLY A 28 13.53 -8.29 0.89
N LEU A 29 13.45 -8.51 2.20
CA LEU A 29 12.46 -7.87 3.05
C LEU A 29 12.61 -6.34 3.02
N TRP A 30 13.85 -5.85 3.13
CA TRP A 30 14.15 -4.42 3.03
C TRP A 30 13.72 -3.82 1.69
N VAL A 31 14.05 -4.50 0.57
CA VAL A 31 13.63 -4.06 -0.78
C VAL A 31 12.10 -4.01 -0.89
N THR A 32 11.41 -5.03 -0.39
CA THR A 32 9.94 -5.09 -0.35
C THR A 32 9.35 -3.93 0.45
N VAL A 33 9.87 -3.67 1.65
CA VAL A 33 9.43 -2.56 2.51
C VAL A 33 9.71 -1.21 1.85
N TYR A 34 10.91 -1.03 1.28
CA TYR A 34 11.29 0.20 0.59
C TYR A 34 10.33 0.53 -0.58
N ILE A 35 10.13 -0.45 -1.48
CA ILE A 35 9.24 -0.26 -2.64
C ILE A 35 7.81 0.02 -2.17
N SER A 36 7.30 -0.74 -1.21
CA SER A 36 5.96 -0.54 -0.66
C SER A 36 5.79 0.84 -0.04
N ALA A 37 6.68 1.23 0.87
CA ALA A 37 6.58 2.50 1.58
C ALA A 37 6.70 3.70 0.64
N ALA A 38 7.68 3.68 -0.27
CA ALA A 38 7.86 4.76 -1.25
C ALA A 38 6.64 4.88 -2.18
N SER A 39 6.11 3.74 -2.66
CA SER A 39 4.92 3.72 -3.52
C SER A 39 3.67 4.21 -2.80
N ILE A 40 3.49 3.84 -1.53
CA ILE A 40 2.37 4.28 -0.70
C ILE A 40 2.43 5.79 -0.48
N ILE A 41 3.59 6.34 -0.11
CA ILE A 41 3.74 7.78 0.13
C ILE A 41 3.45 8.56 -1.16
N LEU A 42 4.15 8.26 -2.25
CA LEU A 42 3.97 8.93 -3.52
C LEU A 42 2.56 8.74 -4.10
N GLY A 43 2.06 7.50 -4.04
CA GLY A 43 0.73 7.16 -4.53
C GLY A 43 -0.39 7.84 -3.74
N THR A 44 -0.23 7.99 -2.42
CA THR A 44 -1.20 8.73 -1.60
C THR A 44 -1.24 10.21 -1.95
N LEU A 45 -0.07 10.84 -2.08
CA LEU A 45 0.02 12.25 -2.47
C LEU A 45 -0.60 12.49 -3.85
N LEU A 46 -0.25 11.67 -4.83
CA LEU A 46 -0.85 11.71 -6.17
C LEU A 46 -2.36 11.38 -6.12
N GLY A 47 -2.78 10.43 -5.29
CA GLY A 47 -4.17 10.03 -5.14
C GLY A 47 -5.07 11.14 -4.63
N VAL A 48 -4.59 11.99 -3.72
CA VAL A 48 -5.30 13.18 -3.29
C VAL A 48 -5.51 14.15 -4.46
N ILE A 49 -4.48 14.39 -5.27
CA ILE A 49 -4.56 15.26 -6.46
C ILE A 49 -5.57 14.69 -7.46
N VAL A 50 -5.48 13.39 -7.75
CA VAL A 50 -6.41 12.68 -8.66
C VAL A 50 -7.85 12.75 -8.13
N CYS A 51 -8.07 12.60 -6.81
CA CYS A 51 -9.37 12.71 -6.17
C CYS A 51 -9.97 14.11 -6.36
N ILE A 52 -9.19 15.16 -6.13
CA ILE A 52 -9.62 16.56 -6.34
C ILE A 52 -10.02 16.77 -7.81
N GLY A 53 -9.20 16.30 -8.75
CA GLY A 53 -9.49 16.37 -10.17
C GLY A 53 -10.77 15.60 -10.55
N ARG A 54 -10.99 14.43 -9.94
CA ARG A 54 -12.20 13.60 -10.16
C ARG A 54 -13.47 14.25 -9.62
N LEU A 55 -13.36 15.03 -8.53
CA LEU A 55 -14.47 15.81 -7.93
C LEU A 55 -14.68 17.17 -8.59
N SER A 56 -13.88 17.53 -9.61
CA SER A 56 -13.99 18.79 -10.32
C SER A 56 -15.37 18.97 -10.96
N ARG A 57 -15.88 20.21 -10.92
CA ARG A 57 -17.12 20.61 -11.63
C ARG A 57 -16.95 20.63 -13.15
N ILE A 58 -15.71 20.75 -13.63
CA ILE A 58 -15.40 20.74 -15.06
C ILE A 58 -15.48 19.30 -15.57
N LYS A 59 -16.51 19.00 -16.36
CA LYS A 59 -16.81 17.62 -16.84
C LYS A 59 -15.63 16.96 -17.56
N TRP A 60 -14.84 17.69 -18.34
CA TRP A 60 -13.68 17.15 -19.05
C TRP A 60 -12.58 16.69 -18.09
N ILE A 61 -12.27 17.50 -17.07
CA ILE A 61 -11.28 17.16 -16.04
C ILE A 61 -11.75 15.92 -15.27
N SER A 62 -12.99 15.92 -14.81
CA SER A 62 -13.57 14.78 -14.08
C SER A 62 -13.58 13.49 -14.93
N ARG A 63 -13.88 13.56 -16.24
CA ARG A 63 -13.84 12.41 -17.15
C ARG A 63 -12.42 11.90 -17.38
N PHE A 64 -11.44 12.78 -17.55
CA PHE A 64 -10.03 12.41 -17.68
C PHE A 64 -9.55 11.61 -16.47
N PHE A 65 -9.78 12.10 -15.26
CA PHE A 65 -9.40 11.38 -14.04
C PHE A 65 -10.24 10.12 -13.81
N ALA A 66 -11.48 10.08 -14.29
CA ALA A 66 -12.28 8.85 -14.28
C ALA A 66 -11.66 7.75 -15.14
N LEU A 67 -11.22 8.11 -16.36
CA LEU A 67 -10.54 7.19 -17.27
C LEU A 67 -9.21 6.71 -16.68
N TYR A 68 -8.41 7.63 -16.13
CA TYR A 68 -7.16 7.30 -15.43
C TYR A 68 -7.37 6.26 -14.32
N ILE A 69 -8.36 6.48 -13.44
CA ILE A 69 -8.71 5.57 -12.37
C ILE A 69 -9.18 4.22 -12.93
N ALA A 70 -10.05 4.23 -13.95
CA ALA A 70 -10.58 3.01 -14.54
C ALA A 70 -9.49 2.15 -15.18
N VAL A 71 -8.55 2.76 -15.90
CA VAL A 71 -7.43 2.04 -16.54
C VAL A 71 -6.51 1.42 -15.50
N LEU A 72 -6.03 2.21 -14.52
CA LEU A 72 -5.05 1.72 -13.54
C LEU A 72 -5.62 0.69 -12.57
N ARG A 73 -6.89 0.83 -12.16
CA ARG A 73 -7.55 -0.15 -11.29
C ARG A 73 -8.06 -1.39 -12.03
N GLY A 74 -8.38 -1.23 -13.30
CA GLY A 74 -8.85 -2.33 -14.15
C GLY A 74 -7.74 -3.18 -14.74
N SER A 75 -6.48 -2.71 -14.70
CA SER A 75 -5.35 -3.44 -15.26
C SER A 75 -4.67 -4.32 -14.20
N PRO A 76 -4.26 -5.55 -14.54
CA PRO A 76 -3.46 -6.38 -13.64
C PRO A 76 -2.13 -5.69 -13.29
N VAL A 77 -1.83 -5.61 -12.00
CA VAL A 77 -0.63 -4.90 -11.47
C VAL A 77 0.66 -5.45 -12.07
N LEU A 78 0.77 -6.76 -12.27
CA LEU A 78 1.92 -7.39 -12.93
C LEU A 78 2.14 -6.82 -14.34
N LEU A 79 1.07 -6.71 -15.14
CA LEU A 79 1.19 -6.20 -16.50
C LEU A 79 1.53 -4.71 -16.52
N LEU A 80 1.01 -3.94 -15.56
CA LEU A 80 1.37 -2.53 -15.41
C LEU A 80 2.86 -2.36 -15.13
N ILE A 81 3.43 -3.08 -14.16
CA ILE A 81 4.85 -2.96 -13.84
C ILE A 81 5.73 -3.40 -15.03
N MET A 82 5.35 -4.47 -15.74
CA MET A 82 6.06 -4.92 -16.93
C MET A 82 6.00 -3.90 -18.07
N LEU A 83 4.83 -3.28 -18.29
CA LEU A 83 4.66 -2.20 -19.28
C LEU A 83 5.57 -1.01 -18.96
N PHE A 84 5.58 -0.58 -17.69
CA PHE A 84 6.44 0.54 -17.28
C PHE A 84 7.92 0.19 -17.44
N TYR A 85 8.34 -0.98 -17.02
CA TYR A 85 9.74 -1.38 -17.04
C TYR A 85 10.26 -1.63 -18.47
N TYR A 86 9.55 -2.44 -19.27
CA TYR A 86 10.04 -2.87 -20.57
C TYR A 86 9.67 -1.95 -21.73
N VAL A 87 8.65 -1.08 -21.57
CA VAL A 87 8.18 -0.22 -22.66
C VAL A 87 8.37 1.26 -22.32
N VAL A 88 7.75 1.75 -21.25
CA VAL A 88 7.74 3.19 -20.95
C VAL A 88 9.12 3.69 -20.55
N PHE A 89 9.81 2.98 -19.68
CA PHE A 89 11.13 3.34 -19.15
C PHE A 89 12.28 2.48 -19.69
N ALA A 90 12.09 1.74 -20.78
CA ALA A 90 13.09 0.84 -21.34
C ALA A 90 14.44 1.54 -21.66
N LYS A 91 14.40 2.81 -22.04
CA LYS A 91 15.59 3.63 -22.36
C LYS A 91 15.93 4.64 -21.26
N SER A 92 15.25 4.59 -20.12
CA SER A 92 15.50 5.50 -19.02
C SER A 92 16.72 5.08 -18.19
N PRO A 93 17.50 6.02 -17.66
CA PRO A 93 18.60 5.71 -16.73
C PRO A 93 18.11 5.33 -15.32
N LEU A 94 16.79 5.26 -15.09
CA LEU A 94 16.23 4.92 -13.80
C LEU A 94 16.51 3.47 -13.42
N SER A 95 16.80 3.25 -12.14
CA SER A 95 16.98 1.89 -11.61
C SER A 95 15.65 1.10 -11.60
N ALA A 96 15.73 -0.21 -11.71
CA ALA A 96 14.54 -1.08 -11.67
C ALA A 96 13.65 -0.84 -10.44
N PRO A 97 14.18 -0.69 -9.19
CA PRO A 97 13.37 -0.34 -8.03
C PRO A 97 12.65 1.00 -8.16
N SER A 98 13.29 2.02 -8.77
CA SER A 98 12.67 3.33 -8.97
C SER A 98 11.50 3.26 -9.96
N ILE A 99 11.64 2.49 -11.03
CA ILE A 99 10.56 2.25 -12.00
C ILE A 99 9.40 1.51 -11.33
N ALA A 100 9.69 0.50 -10.50
CA ALA A 100 8.68 -0.21 -9.74
C ALA A 100 7.91 0.72 -8.79
N VAL A 101 8.62 1.58 -8.06
CA VAL A 101 8.01 2.58 -7.18
C VAL A 101 7.07 3.50 -7.95
N LEU A 102 7.46 3.98 -9.13
CA LEU A 102 6.60 4.83 -9.97
C LEU A 102 5.35 4.08 -10.45
N ALA A 103 5.51 2.86 -10.96
CA ALA A 103 4.40 2.04 -11.44
C ALA A 103 3.38 1.75 -10.32
N PHE A 104 3.86 1.33 -9.15
CA PHE A 104 2.99 1.12 -7.99
C PHE A 104 2.40 2.42 -7.46
N ALA A 105 3.15 3.52 -7.42
CA ALA A 105 2.62 4.81 -6.98
C ALA A 105 1.44 5.28 -7.84
N LEU A 106 1.51 5.10 -9.16
CA LEU A 106 0.39 5.40 -10.05
C LEU A 106 -0.82 4.50 -9.78
N ASN A 107 -0.60 3.21 -9.58
CA ASN A 107 -1.68 2.27 -9.23
C ASN A 107 -2.31 2.61 -7.87
N VAL A 108 -1.49 2.82 -6.83
CA VAL A 108 -1.93 3.26 -5.49
C VAL A 108 -2.70 4.57 -5.56
N SER A 109 -2.27 5.52 -6.41
CA SER A 109 -2.95 6.80 -6.56
C SER A 109 -4.38 6.64 -7.05
N ALA A 110 -4.62 5.73 -7.98
CA ALA A 110 -5.95 5.44 -8.49
C ALA A 110 -6.85 4.79 -7.43
N HIS A 111 -6.31 3.85 -6.64
CA HIS A 111 -7.04 3.24 -5.52
C HIS A 111 -7.35 4.24 -4.42
N THR A 112 -6.38 5.06 -4.02
CA THR A 112 -6.52 6.11 -3.00
C THR A 112 -7.53 7.17 -3.43
N ALA A 113 -7.46 7.62 -4.68
CA ALA A 113 -8.38 8.62 -5.23
C ALA A 113 -9.84 8.15 -5.18
N GLU A 114 -10.10 6.91 -5.59
CA GLU A 114 -11.45 6.36 -5.56
C GLU A 114 -11.94 6.09 -4.14
N CYS A 115 -11.06 5.64 -3.24
CA CYS A 115 -11.35 5.47 -1.82
C CYS A 115 -11.81 6.80 -1.19
N PHE A 116 -11.03 7.87 -1.37
CA PHE A 116 -11.38 9.19 -0.81
C PHE A 116 -12.61 9.80 -1.49
N ARG A 117 -12.76 9.62 -2.81
CA ARG A 117 -13.97 10.06 -3.53
C ARG A 117 -15.23 9.37 -3.01
N ALA A 118 -15.19 8.05 -2.86
CA ALA A 118 -16.32 7.27 -2.37
C ALA A 118 -16.69 7.69 -0.93
N ALA A 119 -15.70 7.84 -0.06
CA ALA A 119 -15.90 8.31 1.30
C ALA A 119 -16.48 9.73 1.36
N TYR A 120 -15.99 10.64 0.52
CA TYR A 120 -16.52 12.00 0.41
C TYR A 120 -17.99 11.99 -0.05
N CYS A 121 -18.34 11.17 -1.03
CA CYS A 121 -19.72 11.03 -1.50
C CYS A 121 -20.64 10.39 -0.45
N ALA A 122 -20.10 9.56 0.45
CA ALA A 122 -20.84 8.93 1.55
C ALA A 122 -20.99 9.82 2.77
N THR A 123 -20.25 10.94 2.84
CA THR A 123 -20.38 11.91 3.94
C THR A 123 -21.70 12.65 3.84
N ASP A 124 -22.39 12.80 4.99
CA ASP A 124 -23.69 13.46 5.05
C ASP A 124 -23.60 14.96 4.71
N LYS A 125 -24.30 15.36 3.66
CA LYS A 125 -24.34 16.76 3.18
C LYS A 125 -25.08 17.67 4.15
N MET A 126 -26.06 17.17 4.88
CA MET A 126 -26.84 17.97 5.84
C MET A 126 -25.97 18.55 6.94
N GLN A 127 -24.95 17.82 7.38
CA GLN A 127 -24.00 18.33 8.39
C GLN A 127 -23.17 19.51 7.88
N ASN A 128 -22.80 19.49 6.59
CA ASN A 128 -22.13 20.63 5.97
C ASN A 128 -23.07 21.85 5.84
N GLU A 129 -24.31 21.62 5.49
CA GLU A 129 -25.34 22.66 5.40
C GLU A 129 -25.63 23.27 6.80
N ALA A 130 -25.78 22.42 7.83
CA ALA A 130 -25.95 22.86 9.21
C ALA A 130 -24.78 23.72 9.70
N ALA A 131 -23.54 23.31 9.40
CA ALA A 131 -22.38 24.13 9.73
C ALA A 131 -22.42 25.51 9.06
N ARG A 132 -22.89 25.57 7.81
CA ARG A 132 -23.03 26.83 7.10
C ARG A 132 -24.14 27.73 7.64
N THR A 133 -25.24 27.19 8.14
CA THR A 133 -26.28 27.97 8.83
C THR A 133 -25.79 28.54 10.16
N LEU A 134 -24.82 27.89 10.79
CA LEU A 134 -24.13 28.42 12.01
C LEU A 134 -23.07 29.48 11.69
N GLY A 135 -22.93 29.91 10.43
CA GLY A 135 -22.02 30.98 10.03
C GLY A 135 -20.64 30.55 9.56
N PHE A 136 -20.33 29.23 9.53
CA PHE A 136 -19.05 28.77 8.98
C PHE A 136 -18.92 29.08 7.49
N SER A 137 -17.76 29.53 7.04
CA SER A 137 -17.43 29.65 5.63
C SER A 137 -17.42 28.26 4.95
N LYS A 138 -17.45 28.22 3.60
CA LYS A 138 -17.37 26.95 2.85
C LYS A 138 -16.12 26.14 3.19
N PHE A 139 -14.99 26.80 3.35
CA PHE A 139 -13.72 26.17 3.69
C PHE A 139 -13.71 25.64 5.12
N GLU A 140 -14.22 26.40 6.08
CA GLU A 140 -14.31 25.98 7.48
C GLU A 140 -15.26 24.79 7.66
N ALA A 141 -16.45 24.83 7.05
CA ALA A 141 -17.40 23.72 7.05
C ALA A 141 -16.78 22.46 6.43
N PHE A 142 -16.03 22.59 5.31
CA PHE A 142 -15.29 21.47 4.72
C PHE A 142 -14.21 20.96 5.67
N ARG A 143 -13.34 21.83 6.19
CA ARG A 143 -12.17 21.45 6.98
C ARG A 143 -12.55 20.87 8.35
N LEU A 144 -13.55 21.45 9.02
CA LEU A 144 -13.90 21.12 10.41
C LEU A 144 -14.97 20.03 10.50
N VAL A 145 -15.85 19.90 9.50
CA VAL A 145 -16.98 18.97 9.53
C VAL A 145 -16.82 17.86 8.49
N THR A 146 -16.72 18.20 7.20
CA THR A 146 -16.75 17.20 6.12
C THR A 146 -15.47 16.37 6.06
N LEU A 147 -14.30 17.00 6.09
CA LEU A 147 -13.00 16.32 5.94
C LEU A 147 -12.72 15.28 7.03
N PRO A 148 -12.92 15.56 8.33
CA PRO A 148 -12.70 14.57 9.39
C PRO A 148 -13.60 13.34 9.23
N GLN A 149 -14.86 13.54 8.85
CA GLN A 149 -15.80 12.44 8.60
C GLN A 149 -15.40 11.62 7.36
N THR A 150 -15.06 12.32 6.28
CA THR A 150 -14.57 11.65 5.05
C THR A 150 -13.36 10.77 5.34
N LEU A 151 -12.39 11.27 6.11
CA LEU A 151 -11.20 10.49 6.49
C LEU A 151 -11.55 9.29 7.38
N HIS A 152 -12.51 9.45 8.29
CA HIS A 152 -12.99 8.35 9.13
C HIS A 152 -13.65 7.24 8.30
N ILE A 153 -14.51 7.62 7.34
CA ILE A 153 -15.18 6.68 6.42
C ILE A 153 -14.16 6.02 5.47
N ALA A 154 -13.18 6.79 4.97
CA ALA A 154 -12.16 6.29 4.04
C ALA A 154 -11.21 5.27 4.68
N LYS A 155 -10.95 5.39 5.96
CA LYS A 155 -9.88 4.70 6.67
C LYS A 155 -9.84 3.18 6.44
N PRO A 156 -10.90 2.38 6.64
CA PRO A 156 -10.82 0.92 6.48
C PRO A 156 -10.48 0.52 5.05
N THR A 157 -11.08 1.17 4.06
CA THR A 157 -10.81 0.90 2.64
C THR A 157 -9.40 1.34 2.24
N TYR A 158 -8.94 2.46 2.77
CA TYR A 158 -7.57 2.95 2.55
C TYR A 158 -6.53 1.98 3.13
N LEU A 159 -6.72 1.50 4.37
CA LEU A 159 -5.86 0.49 4.97
C LEU A 159 -5.78 -0.79 4.14
N SER A 160 -6.92 -1.27 3.64
CA SER A 160 -6.94 -2.43 2.74
C SER A 160 -6.13 -2.19 1.46
N ALA A 161 -6.20 -0.98 0.89
CA ALA A 161 -5.41 -0.62 -0.28
C ALA A 161 -3.90 -0.59 0.01
N LEU A 162 -3.48 -0.15 1.21
CA LEU A 162 -2.07 -0.17 1.63
C LEU A 162 -1.55 -1.60 1.79
N VAL A 163 -2.30 -2.46 2.46
CA VAL A 163 -1.92 -3.87 2.63
C VAL A 163 -1.85 -4.59 1.28
N ASN A 164 -2.81 -4.35 0.39
CA ASN A 164 -2.76 -4.88 -0.97
C ASN A 164 -1.50 -4.42 -1.71
N THR A 165 -1.06 -3.18 -1.52
CA THR A 165 0.18 -2.67 -2.14
C THR A 165 1.40 -3.46 -1.67
N ILE A 166 1.50 -3.78 -0.37
CA ILE A 166 2.58 -4.63 0.16
C ILE A 166 2.54 -6.02 -0.50
N GLN A 167 1.36 -6.61 -0.64
CA GLN A 167 1.21 -7.93 -1.28
C GLN A 167 1.54 -7.89 -2.78
N TRP A 168 1.18 -6.82 -3.50
CA TRP A 168 1.49 -6.65 -4.92
C TRP A 168 2.99 -6.54 -5.20
N THR A 169 3.80 -6.11 -4.24
CA THR A 169 5.27 -6.11 -4.46
C THR A 169 5.84 -7.50 -4.70
N SER A 170 5.12 -8.57 -4.35
CA SER A 170 5.55 -9.96 -4.62
C SER A 170 5.77 -10.27 -6.11
N VAL A 171 5.27 -9.41 -7.02
CA VAL A 171 5.43 -9.59 -8.47
C VAL A 171 6.61 -8.80 -9.06
N VAL A 172 7.35 -8.00 -8.28
CA VAL A 172 8.47 -7.20 -8.82
C VAL A 172 9.64 -8.04 -9.29
N GLY A 173 9.72 -9.29 -8.85
CA GLY A 173 10.70 -10.25 -9.33
C GLY A 173 10.67 -10.46 -10.84
N TYR A 174 9.54 -10.22 -11.52
CA TYR A 174 9.40 -10.30 -12.99
C TYR A 174 10.12 -9.16 -13.74
N VAL A 175 10.47 -8.08 -13.05
CA VAL A 175 11.23 -6.95 -13.62
C VAL A 175 12.65 -6.84 -13.03
N THR A 176 13.29 -7.98 -12.84
CA THR A 176 14.70 -8.13 -12.41
C THR A 176 15.03 -7.69 -10.99
N ILE A 177 14.04 -7.30 -10.18
CA ILE A 177 14.24 -6.87 -8.80
C ILE A 177 14.36 -8.12 -7.91
N THR A 178 15.33 -8.10 -7.00
CA THR A 178 15.53 -9.16 -6.02
C THR A 178 14.80 -8.79 -4.73
N ASP A 179 13.48 -9.02 -4.75
CA ASP A 179 12.57 -8.83 -3.61
C ASP A 179 12.51 -10.07 -2.70
N LEU A 180 11.70 -10.00 -1.67
CA LEU A 180 11.49 -11.09 -0.72
C LEU A 180 11.00 -12.37 -1.43
N THR A 181 10.04 -12.27 -2.36
CA THR A 181 9.49 -13.43 -3.07
C THR A 181 10.52 -14.11 -3.95
N ARG A 182 11.32 -13.33 -4.69
CA ARG A 182 12.39 -13.86 -5.54
C ARG A 182 13.47 -14.56 -4.72
N ILE A 183 13.86 -14.00 -3.58
CA ILE A 183 14.83 -14.62 -2.67
C ILE A 183 14.29 -15.93 -2.10
N ILE A 184 13.06 -15.96 -1.65
CA ILE A 184 12.39 -17.16 -1.15
C ILE A 184 12.42 -18.27 -2.21
N ASN A 185 12.02 -17.94 -3.43
CA ASN A 185 12.03 -18.91 -4.54
C ASN A 185 13.46 -19.41 -4.85
N ASN A 186 14.45 -18.53 -4.89
CA ASN A 186 15.83 -18.88 -5.16
C ASN A 186 16.42 -19.79 -4.07
N ILE A 187 16.17 -19.48 -2.79
CA ILE A 187 16.63 -20.31 -1.66
C ILE A 187 15.92 -21.65 -1.70
N GLY A 188 14.60 -21.67 -1.91
CA GLY A 188 13.81 -22.91 -2.01
C GLY A 188 14.28 -23.84 -3.10
N ALA A 189 14.61 -23.29 -4.28
CA ALA A 189 15.15 -24.05 -5.40
C ALA A 189 16.55 -24.60 -5.09
N ARG A 190 17.45 -23.76 -4.54
CA ARG A 190 18.83 -24.14 -4.21
C ARG A 190 18.91 -25.19 -3.11
N THR A 191 18.04 -25.12 -2.12
CA THR A 191 18.03 -26.03 -0.97
C THR A 191 17.14 -27.26 -1.16
N MET A 192 16.39 -27.30 -2.29
CA MET A 192 15.38 -28.32 -2.58
C MET A 192 14.28 -28.37 -1.50
N GLN A 193 13.98 -27.21 -0.89
CA GLN A 193 12.96 -27.05 0.15
C GLN A 193 11.95 -25.95 -0.21
N PRO A 194 11.29 -26.03 -1.39
CA PRO A 194 10.41 -24.95 -1.85
C PRO A 194 9.20 -24.77 -0.96
N PHE A 195 8.61 -25.87 -0.44
CA PHE A 195 7.44 -25.81 0.43
C PHE A 195 7.72 -25.00 1.71
N PHE A 196 8.84 -25.30 2.39
CA PHE A 196 9.24 -24.58 3.59
C PHE A 196 9.44 -23.08 3.32
N MET A 197 10.10 -22.73 2.21
CA MET A 197 10.37 -21.34 1.86
C MET A 197 9.09 -20.57 1.48
N ILE A 198 8.13 -21.22 0.81
CA ILE A 198 6.82 -20.61 0.51
C ILE A 198 6.07 -20.29 1.81
N VAL A 199 6.02 -21.25 2.77
CA VAL A 199 5.37 -21.01 4.07
C VAL A 199 6.04 -19.88 4.83
N LEU A 200 7.37 -19.83 4.84
CA LEU A 200 8.13 -18.71 5.43
C LEU A 200 7.77 -17.38 4.77
N GLY A 201 7.65 -17.34 3.44
CA GLY A 201 7.23 -16.16 2.70
C GLY A 201 5.84 -15.67 3.09
N ILE A 202 4.88 -16.59 3.19
CA ILE A 202 3.53 -16.27 3.64
C ILE A 202 3.57 -15.63 5.04
N ILE A 203 4.32 -16.21 5.97
CA ILE A 203 4.45 -15.71 7.35
C ILE A 203 5.06 -14.29 7.34
N LEU A 204 6.10 -14.04 6.55
CA LEU A 204 6.74 -12.73 6.46
C LEU A 204 5.82 -11.66 5.85
N TYR A 205 5.09 -11.97 4.77
CA TYR A 205 4.10 -11.05 4.19
C TYR A 205 2.92 -10.79 5.13
N LEU A 206 2.46 -11.80 5.86
CA LEU A 206 1.45 -11.63 6.92
C LEU A 206 1.99 -10.71 8.02
N GLY A 207 3.22 -10.93 8.47
CA GLY A 207 3.88 -10.08 9.47
C GLY A 207 3.93 -8.62 9.02
N LEU A 208 4.33 -8.33 7.77
CA LEU A 208 4.32 -6.98 7.19
C LEU A 208 2.91 -6.38 7.14
N SER A 209 1.90 -7.18 6.77
CA SER A 209 0.52 -6.73 6.70
C SER A 209 -0.02 -6.37 8.09
N TYR A 210 0.21 -7.22 9.10
CA TYR A 210 -0.19 -6.94 10.48
C TYR A 210 0.60 -5.80 11.10
N LEU A 211 1.87 -5.62 10.75
CA LEU A 211 2.67 -4.45 11.16
C LEU A 211 2.03 -3.15 10.63
N CYS A 212 1.60 -3.15 9.38
CA CYS A 212 0.89 -2.02 8.79
C CYS A 212 -0.40 -1.70 9.57
N TYR A 213 -1.26 -2.70 9.84
CA TYR A 213 -2.45 -2.51 10.66
C TYR A 213 -2.13 -2.02 12.08
N GLY A 214 -1.08 -2.56 12.71
CA GLY A 214 -0.62 -2.16 14.04
C GLY A 214 -0.18 -0.70 14.10
N ILE A 215 0.57 -0.21 13.12
CA ILE A 215 0.98 1.19 13.03
C ILE A 215 -0.25 2.11 12.99
N PHE A 216 -1.25 1.78 12.17
CA PHE A 216 -2.48 2.58 12.09
C PHE A 216 -3.32 2.51 13.37
N ALA A 217 -3.42 1.35 14.00
CA ALA A 217 -4.11 1.22 15.28
C ALA A 217 -3.44 2.06 16.37
N LEU A 218 -2.11 2.08 16.39
CA LEU A 218 -1.34 2.90 17.33
C LEU A 218 -1.57 4.40 17.08
N CYS A 219 -1.58 4.84 15.82
CA CYS A 219 -1.89 6.22 15.45
C CYS A 219 -3.30 6.64 15.91
N ASP A 220 -4.27 5.73 15.84
CA ASP A 220 -5.63 6.00 16.33
C ASP A 220 -5.70 6.14 17.84
N LEU A 221 -5.08 5.23 18.57
CA LEU A 221 -5.01 5.30 20.02
C LEU A 221 -4.38 6.64 20.46
N LEU A 222 -3.25 7.02 19.85
CA LEU A 222 -2.59 8.30 20.14
C LEU A 222 -3.47 9.52 19.81
N SER A 223 -4.22 9.46 18.71
CA SER A 223 -5.17 10.51 18.32
C SER A 223 -6.33 10.64 19.30
N SER A 224 -6.86 9.52 19.75
CA SER A 224 -7.95 9.48 20.74
C SER A 224 -7.51 10.03 22.10
N TYR A 225 -6.32 9.67 22.57
CA TYR A 225 -5.73 10.22 23.80
C TYR A 225 -5.54 11.75 23.74
N ARG A 226 -5.11 12.29 22.60
CA ARG A 226 -4.96 13.73 22.41
C ARG A 226 -6.31 14.46 22.43
N LYS A 227 -7.36 13.85 21.88
CA LYS A 227 -8.72 14.41 21.93
C LYS A 227 -9.26 14.43 23.35
N ALA A 228 -9.13 13.33 24.11
CA ALA A 228 -9.57 13.24 25.49
C ALA A 228 -8.88 14.28 26.39
N ARG A 229 -7.58 14.50 26.24
CA ARG A 229 -6.85 15.55 27.00
C ARG A 229 -7.31 16.97 26.67
N ARG A 230 -7.71 17.25 25.42
CA ARG A 230 -8.22 18.59 25.04
C ARG A 230 -9.63 18.87 25.54
N CYS A 231 -10.42 17.86 25.91
CA CYS A 231 -11.74 18.00 26.47
C CYS A 231 -11.71 18.06 28.01
N ALA A 232 -10.59 17.71 28.64
CA ALA A 232 -10.43 17.67 30.11
C ALA A 232 -9.67 18.89 30.70
N GLY A 233 -9.18 19.80 29.87
CA GLY A 233 -8.56 21.07 30.25
C GLY A 233 -9.26 22.27 29.60
#